data_2cb89097ce00c54d1f5bae59b5a0a87f
#
_entry.id   2cb89097ce00c54d1f5bae59b5a0a87f
#
_cell.length_a   1.000
_cell.length_b   1.000
_cell.length_c   1.000
_cell.angle_alpha   90.00
_cell.angle_beta   90.00
_cell.angle_gamma   90.00
#
_symmetry.space_group_name_H-M   'P 1'
#
loop_
_entity.id
_entity.type
_entity.pdbx_description
1 polymer ?
#
loop_
_entity_poly.entity_id
_entity_poly.type
_entity_poly.pdbx_seq_one_letter_code
_entity_poly.pdbx_strand_id
1 'polypeptide(L)'
;MSRKKSATLAGRAKALRERFRDDFVFYAARCLYIRQKDGTIKPMVLNAAQRYIHERIEKQLAETGQVRALIVKGRQQGCSTYVEGRYFWKITHRPGVRAYVMSHLEAASRNLAQMMARFYTLCPQVMRPQLTRSNQKALEFGILDSAYKIGTAKSSGAGRSDNAILSRKG
;
A
#
# COMPACT_ATOMS: atom_id res chain seq x y z
N MET A 1 -19.69 4.22 -37.62
CA MET A 1 -20.02 4.59 -36.22
C MET A 1 -19.27 3.81 -35.13
N SER A 2 -18.69 2.66 -35.40
CA SER A 2 -17.98 1.77 -34.42
C SER A 2 -16.65 2.35 -33.89
N ARG A 3 -15.83 3.01 -34.71
CA ARG A 3 -14.50 3.54 -34.35
C ARG A 3 -14.50 4.64 -33.27
N LYS A 4 -15.49 5.54 -33.29
CA LYS A 4 -15.64 6.61 -32.28
C LYS A 4 -16.02 6.06 -30.90
N LYS A 5 -16.86 5.01 -30.81
CA LYS A 5 -17.22 4.37 -29.54
C LYS A 5 -16.04 3.65 -28.91
N SER A 6 -15.18 2.99 -29.70
CA SER A 6 -13.97 2.31 -29.24
C SER A 6 -12.93 3.27 -28.67
N ALA A 7 -12.69 4.41 -29.33
CA ALA A 7 -11.78 5.45 -28.83
C ALA A 7 -12.25 6.05 -27.48
N THR A 8 -13.57 6.21 -27.30
CA THR A 8 -14.16 6.71 -26.05
C THR A 8 -14.03 5.71 -24.92
N LEU A 9 -14.20 4.41 -25.18
CA LEU A 9 -14.01 3.34 -24.19
C LEU A 9 -12.54 3.20 -23.76
N ALA A 10 -11.61 3.25 -24.71
CA ALA A 10 -10.17 3.24 -24.41
C ALA A 10 -9.75 4.45 -23.57
N GLY A 11 -10.27 5.64 -23.89
CA GLY A 11 -10.04 6.85 -23.10
C GLY A 11 -10.56 6.75 -21.66
N ARG A 12 -11.76 6.22 -21.48
CA ARG A 12 -12.34 5.97 -20.15
C ARG A 12 -11.54 4.93 -19.35
N ALA A 13 -11.11 3.86 -19.99
CA ALA A 13 -10.28 2.84 -19.35
C ALA A 13 -8.92 3.41 -18.93
N LYS A 14 -8.28 4.26 -19.74
CA LYS A 14 -7.04 4.96 -19.41
C LYS A 14 -7.23 5.88 -18.20
N ALA A 15 -8.22 6.76 -18.24
CA ALA A 15 -8.53 7.68 -17.14
C ALA A 15 -8.81 6.94 -15.82
N LEU A 16 -9.51 5.80 -15.89
CA LEU A 16 -9.77 4.98 -14.71
C LEU A 16 -8.49 4.35 -14.14
N ARG A 17 -7.58 3.85 -14.99
CA ARG A 17 -6.27 3.33 -14.54
C ARG A 17 -5.42 4.41 -13.91
N GLU A 18 -5.38 5.60 -14.49
CA GLU A 18 -4.69 6.78 -13.93
C GLU A 18 -5.26 7.12 -12.55
N ARG A 19 -6.57 7.13 -12.41
CA ARG A 19 -7.20 7.38 -11.12
C ARG A 19 -6.86 6.32 -10.06
N PHE A 20 -6.82 5.04 -10.41
CA PHE A 20 -6.37 3.99 -9.49
C PHE A 20 -4.90 4.15 -9.09
N ARG A 21 -4.06 4.66 -10.00
CA ARG A 21 -2.63 4.88 -9.75
C ARG A 21 -2.38 6.12 -8.90
N ASP A 22 -3.18 7.18 -9.03
CA ASP A 22 -2.86 8.50 -8.48
C ASP A 22 -3.76 8.91 -7.31
N ASP A 23 -4.93 8.29 -7.13
CA ASP A 23 -5.87 8.55 -6.04
C ASP A 23 -5.95 7.36 -5.07
N PHE A 24 -5.19 7.48 -3.97
CA PHE A 24 -5.16 6.42 -2.94
C PHE A 24 -6.53 6.20 -2.29
N VAL A 25 -7.31 7.25 -2.03
CA VAL A 25 -8.63 7.13 -1.37
C VAL A 25 -9.59 6.36 -2.26
N PHE A 26 -9.59 6.68 -3.54
CA PHE A 26 -10.38 5.98 -4.55
C PHE A 26 -9.98 4.51 -4.67
N TYR A 27 -8.67 4.24 -4.68
CA TYR A 27 -8.12 2.89 -4.73
C TYR A 27 -8.48 2.07 -3.49
N ALA A 28 -8.25 2.63 -2.30
CA ALA A 28 -8.46 1.94 -1.04
C ALA A 28 -9.90 1.46 -0.87
N ALA A 29 -10.87 2.31 -1.21
CA ALA A 29 -12.28 1.99 -1.11
C ALA A 29 -12.76 0.88 -2.09
N ARG A 30 -11.95 0.52 -3.10
CA ARG A 30 -12.33 -0.44 -4.16
C ARG A 30 -11.46 -1.69 -4.21
N CYS A 31 -10.21 -1.56 -3.77
CA CYS A 31 -9.22 -2.63 -3.93
C CYS A 31 -8.67 -3.16 -2.60
N LEU A 32 -8.81 -2.41 -1.51
CA LEU A 32 -8.34 -2.84 -0.20
C LEU A 32 -9.50 -3.29 0.68
N TYR A 33 -9.31 -4.44 1.34
CA TYR A 33 -10.30 -5.01 2.26
C TYR A 33 -9.69 -5.19 3.63
N ILE A 34 -10.38 -4.72 4.65
CA ILE A 34 -9.95 -4.78 6.04
C ILE A 34 -10.87 -5.66 6.87
N ARG A 35 -10.30 -6.34 7.86
CA ARG A 35 -11.06 -7.08 8.84
C ARG A 35 -11.48 -6.16 9.98
N GLN A 36 -12.77 -6.09 10.22
CA GLN A 36 -13.36 -5.34 11.35
C GLN A 36 -13.18 -6.10 12.66
N LYS A 37 -13.49 -5.44 13.79
CA LYS A 37 -13.43 -6.07 15.12
C LYS A 37 -14.39 -7.25 15.28
N ASP A 38 -15.53 -7.17 14.63
CA ASP A 38 -16.55 -8.22 14.57
C ASP A 38 -16.19 -9.41 13.65
N GLY A 39 -15.00 -9.36 13.04
CA GLY A 39 -14.52 -10.37 12.10
C GLY A 39 -14.96 -10.16 10.65
N THR A 40 -15.90 -9.27 10.38
CA THR A 40 -16.38 -8.99 9.01
C THR A 40 -15.30 -8.35 8.16
N ILE A 41 -15.35 -8.62 6.86
CA ILE A 41 -14.41 -8.04 5.87
C ILE A 41 -15.17 -6.98 5.08
N LYS A 42 -14.63 -5.76 5.08
CA LYS A 42 -15.23 -4.61 4.39
C LYS A 42 -14.19 -3.84 3.58
N PRO A 43 -14.60 -3.11 2.54
CA PRO A 43 -13.72 -2.18 1.83
C PRO A 43 -13.11 -1.15 2.79
N MET A 44 -11.87 -0.77 2.51
CA MET A 44 -11.15 0.21 3.32
C MET A 44 -11.62 1.63 3.00
N VAL A 45 -12.58 2.13 3.75
CA VAL A 45 -12.98 3.53 3.73
C VAL A 45 -12.25 4.27 4.85
N LEU A 46 -11.52 5.32 4.51
CA LEU A 46 -10.72 6.08 5.48
C LEU A 46 -11.63 6.74 6.53
N ASN A 47 -11.32 6.52 7.80
CA ASN A 47 -11.94 7.25 8.91
C ASN A 47 -11.34 8.66 9.05
N ALA A 48 -11.87 9.48 9.97
CA ALA A 48 -11.44 10.87 10.14
C ALA A 48 -9.93 10.99 10.46
N ALA A 49 -9.40 10.15 11.34
CA ALA A 49 -7.97 10.16 11.68
C ALA A 49 -7.09 9.79 10.47
N GLN A 50 -7.49 8.78 9.70
CA GLN A 50 -6.77 8.37 8.49
C GLN A 50 -6.84 9.43 7.39
N ARG A 51 -7.96 10.13 7.23
CA ARG A 51 -8.10 11.26 6.28
C ARG A 51 -7.17 12.40 6.68
N TYR A 52 -7.14 12.79 7.93
CA TYR A 52 -6.24 13.82 8.43
C TYR A 52 -4.76 13.48 8.14
N ILE A 53 -4.34 12.23 8.44
CA ILE A 53 -2.99 11.77 8.13
C ILE A 53 -2.73 11.81 6.61
N HIS A 54 -3.70 11.38 5.81
CA HIS A 54 -3.59 11.37 4.35
C HIS A 54 -3.37 12.77 3.79
N GLU A 55 -4.18 13.73 4.19
CA GLU A 55 -4.06 15.13 3.74
C GLU A 55 -2.70 15.73 4.10
N ARG A 56 -2.19 15.48 5.31
CA ARG A 56 -0.86 15.95 5.73
C ARG A 56 0.26 15.30 4.95
N ILE A 57 0.16 14.01 4.66
CA ILE A 57 1.14 13.29 3.84
C ILE A 57 1.14 13.78 2.39
N GLU A 58 -0.05 13.95 1.77
CA GLU A 58 -0.14 14.46 0.40
C GLU A 58 0.38 15.89 0.29
N LYS A 59 0.05 16.74 1.26
CA LYS A 59 0.56 18.11 1.32
C LYS A 59 2.10 18.12 1.38
N GLN A 60 2.69 17.40 2.33
CA GLN A 60 4.14 17.32 2.46
C GLN A 60 4.81 16.76 1.20
N LEU A 61 4.21 15.71 0.61
CA LEU A 61 4.72 15.12 -0.62
C LEU A 61 4.71 16.11 -1.80
N ALA A 62 3.65 16.92 -1.92
CA ALA A 62 3.54 17.95 -2.95
C ALA A 62 4.56 19.09 -2.77
N GLU A 63 4.80 19.49 -1.51
CA GLU A 63 5.72 20.60 -1.18
C GLU A 63 7.20 20.19 -1.25
N THR A 64 7.54 18.98 -0.81
CA THR A 64 8.94 18.58 -0.59
C THR A 64 9.40 17.38 -1.42
N GLY A 65 8.50 16.73 -2.15
CA GLY A 65 8.77 15.49 -2.90
C GLY A 65 9.00 14.25 -2.02
N GLN A 66 9.03 14.40 -0.70
CA GLN A 66 9.26 13.31 0.25
C GLN A 66 8.36 13.43 1.48
N VAL A 67 8.20 12.33 2.22
CA VAL A 67 7.40 12.32 3.45
C VAL A 67 8.27 11.88 4.62
N ARG A 68 8.29 12.71 5.67
CA ARG A 68 8.85 12.38 6.98
C ARG A 68 7.79 12.71 8.02
N ALA A 69 7.20 11.68 8.62
CA ALA A 69 6.10 11.87 9.55
C ALA A 69 6.32 11.09 10.84
N LEU A 70 6.11 11.75 11.96
CA LEU A 70 5.98 11.14 13.27
C LEU A 70 4.51 11.19 13.69
N ILE A 71 3.90 10.02 13.91
CA ILE A 71 2.48 9.92 14.24
C ILE A 71 2.33 9.43 15.68
N VAL A 72 1.99 10.35 16.57
CA VAL A 72 1.60 10.04 17.95
C VAL A 72 0.09 9.86 18.00
N LYS A 73 -0.37 8.71 18.47
CA LYS A 73 -1.81 8.35 18.41
C LYS A 73 -2.23 7.47 19.57
N GLY A 74 -3.51 7.48 19.88
CA GLY A 74 -4.16 6.48 20.71
C GLY A 74 -4.19 5.09 20.06
N ARG A 75 -4.56 4.08 20.82
CA ARG A 75 -4.74 2.72 20.31
C ARG A 75 -5.93 2.65 19.34
N GLN A 76 -5.86 1.70 18.39
CA GLN A 76 -6.97 1.29 17.50
C GLN A 76 -7.54 2.39 16.58
N GLN A 77 -6.80 3.42 16.25
CA GLN A 77 -7.23 4.47 15.30
C GLN A 77 -7.02 4.09 13.82
N GLY A 78 -6.54 2.88 13.53
CA GLY A 78 -6.36 2.39 12.16
C GLY A 78 -5.16 2.98 11.41
N CYS A 79 -4.23 3.68 12.08
CA CYS A 79 -3.08 4.30 11.43
C CYS A 79 -2.18 3.26 10.76
N SER A 80 -1.91 2.11 11.41
CA SER A 80 -1.13 1.03 10.78
C SER A 80 -1.81 0.49 9.53
N THR A 81 -3.14 0.32 9.56
CA THR A 81 -3.92 -0.09 8.39
C THR A 81 -3.80 0.90 7.25
N TYR A 82 -3.81 2.20 7.54
CA TYR A 82 -3.60 3.24 6.54
C TYR A 82 -2.21 3.17 5.91
N VAL A 83 -1.16 3.07 6.75
CA VAL A 83 0.23 3.00 6.27
C VAL A 83 0.45 1.76 5.41
N GLU A 84 -0.01 0.59 5.85
CA GLU A 84 0.08 -0.66 5.11
C GLU A 84 -0.67 -0.60 3.78
N GLY A 85 -1.91 -0.08 3.78
CA GLY A 85 -2.68 0.11 2.55
C GLY A 85 -1.99 1.05 1.56
N ARG A 86 -1.37 2.12 2.07
CA ARG A 86 -0.62 3.07 1.25
C ARG A 86 0.64 2.45 0.66
N TYR A 87 1.38 1.63 1.44
CA TYR A 87 2.54 0.91 0.92
C TYR A 87 2.12 -0.12 -0.12
N PHE A 88 1.06 -0.90 0.15
CA PHE A 88 0.52 -1.84 -0.82
C PHE A 88 0.17 -1.16 -2.15
N TRP A 89 -0.56 -0.04 -2.09
CA TRP A 89 -0.89 0.74 -3.27
C TRP A 89 0.36 1.19 -4.04
N LYS A 90 1.37 1.73 -3.36
CA LYS A 90 2.59 2.21 -4.01
C LYS A 90 3.38 1.09 -4.68
N ILE A 91 3.59 -0.04 -4.01
CA ILE A 91 4.36 -1.17 -4.56
C ILE A 91 3.64 -1.90 -5.71
N THR A 92 2.31 -1.80 -5.79
CA THR A 92 1.50 -2.45 -6.84
C THR A 92 1.24 -1.56 -8.06
N HIS A 93 1.50 -0.25 -7.96
CA HIS A 93 1.21 0.70 -9.04
C HIS A 93 2.42 1.51 -9.51
N ARG A 94 3.57 1.38 -8.88
CA ARG A 94 4.77 2.13 -9.25
C ARG A 94 5.97 1.20 -9.32
N PRO A 95 6.74 1.24 -10.43
CA PRO A 95 7.94 0.44 -10.55
C PRO A 95 9.06 0.94 -9.61
N GLY A 96 9.94 0.03 -9.22
CA GLY A 96 11.14 0.35 -8.43
C GLY A 96 10.86 0.72 -6.97
N VAL A 97 9.64 0.52 -6.44
CA VAL A 97 9.28 0.88 -5.07
C VAL A 97 9.59 -0.28 -4.13
N ARG A 98 10.40 -0.02 -3.12
CA ARG A 98 10.70 -0.97 -2.05
C ARG A 98 10.19 -0.41 -0.72
N ALA A 99 9.26 -1.12 -0.09
CA ALA A 99 8.72 -0.78 1.21
C ALA A 99 9.27 -1.74 2.27
N TYR A 100 9.79 -1.18 3.35
CA TYR A 100 10.24 -1.95 4.51
C TYR A 100 9.52 -1.46 5.76
N VAL A 101 8.90 -2.37 6.50
CA VAL A 101 8.21 -2.07 7.75
C VAL A 101 8.88 -2.81 8.88
N MET A 102 9.25 -2.09 9.93
CA MET A 102 9.85 -2.66 11.12
C MET A 102 8.87 -2.59 12.29
N SER A 103 8.72 -3.69 12.99
CA SER A 103 7.94 -3.79 14.23
C SER A 103 8.83 -4.20 15.40
N HIS A 104 8.48 -3.76 16.60
CA HIS A 104 9.20 -4.13 17.82
C HIS A 104 8.82 -5.52 18.36
N LEU A 105 7.67 -6.08 17.95
CA LEU A 105 7.18 -7.37 18.39
C LEU A 105 6.89 -8.29 17.21
N GLU A 106 7.26 -9.55 17.32
CA GLU A 106 6.99 -10.57 16.30
C GLU A 106 5.48 -10.76 16.04
N ALA A 107 4.66 -10.69 17.10
CA ALA A 107 3.20 -10.74 16.94
C ALA A 107 2.65 -9.59 16.09
N ALA A 108 3.20 -8.38 16.26
CA ALA A 108 2.83 -7.23 15.44
C ALA A 108 3.31 -7.40 13.99
N SER A 109 4.52 -7.92 13.77
CA SER A 109 5.02 -8.25 12.43
C SER A 109 4.10 -9.27 11.72
N ARG A 110 3.66 -10.33 12.42
CA ARG A 110 2.70 -11.31 11.86
C ARG A 110 1.37 -10.66 11.49
N ASN A 111 0.83 -9.76 12.32
CA ASN A 111 -0.42 -9.06 12.02
C ASN A 111 -0.30 -8.18 10.77
N LEU A 112 0.82 -7.48 10.60
CA LEU A 112 1.09 -6.68 9.41
C LEU A 112 1.20 -7.57 8.15
N ALA A 113 1.89 -8.71 8.25
CA ALA A 113 2.00 -9.68 7.17
C ALA A 113 0.63 -10.24 6.75
N GLN A 114 -0.22 -10.60 7.70
CA GLN A 114 -1.58 -11.07 7.43
C GLN A 114 -2.44 -9.98 6.77
N MET A 115 -2.27 -8.73 7.17
CA MET A 115 -2.98 -7.60 6.56
C MET A 115 -2.54 -7.41 5.11
N MET A 116 -1.25 -7.44 4.83
CA MET A 116 -0.69 -7.32 3.49
C MET A 116 -1.13 -8.48 2.59
N ALA A 117 -1.10 -9.72 3.10
CA ALA A 117 -1.59 -10.89 2.38
C ALA A 117 -3.09 -10.76 2.04
N ARG A 118 -3.90 -10.24 2.97
CA ARG A 118 -5.32 -9.99 2.74
C ARG A 118 -5.54 -8.93 1.64
N PHE A 119 -4.80 -7.84 1.67
CA PHE A 119 -4.86 -6.83 0.60
C PHE A 119 -4.59 -7.44 -0.76
N TYR A 120 -3.57 -8.29 -0.86
CA TYR A 120 -3.24 -8.96 -2.11
C TYR A 120 -4.33 -9.94 -2.53
N THR A 121 -4.77 -10.82 -1.64
CA THR A 121 -5.73 -11.90 -1.95
C THR A 121 -7.09 -11.35 -2.36
N LEU A 122 -7.55 -10.28 -1.70
CA LEU A 122 -8.88 -9.70 -1.95
C LEU A 122 -8.86 -8.57 -2.98
N CYS A 123 -7.69 -8.11 -3.42
CA CYS A 123 -7.60 -7.14 -4.50
C CYS A 123 -8.22 -7.72 -5.78
N PRO A 124 -9.05 -6.97 -6.51
CA PRO A 124 -9.61 -7.42 -7.79
C PRO A 124 -8.51 -7.90 -8.74
N GLN A 125 -8.74 -9.03 -9.38
CA GLN A 125 -7.72 -9.71 -10.21
C GLN A 125 -7.16 -8.80 -11.30
N VAL A 126 -7.99 -7.95 -11.91
CA VAL A 126 -7.60 -6.99 -12.96
C VAL A 126 -6.65 -5.88 -12.46
N MET A 127 -6.60 -5.66 -11.14
CA MET A 127 -5.75 -4.66 -10.49
C MET A 127 -4.57 -5.28 -9.73
N ARG A 128 -4.53 -6.61 -9.66
CA ARG A 128 -3.55 -7.35 -8.87
C ARG A 128 -2.34 -7.68 -9.72
N PRO A 129 -1.14 -7.16 -9.42
CA PRO A 129 0.07 -7.51 -10.14
C PRO A 129 0.47 -8.94 -9.85
N GLN A 130 1.19 -9.55 -10.79
CA GLN A 130 1.72 -10.89 -10.62
C GLN A 130 2.82 -10.90 -9.55
N LEU A 131 2.68 -11.79 -8.56
CA LEU A 131 3.72 -12.07 -7.59
C LEU A 131 4.81 -12.95 -8.20
N THR A 132 6.06 -12.54 -8.01
CA THR A 132 7.23 -13.38 -8.33
C THR A 132 7.65 -14.21 -7.12
N ARG A 133 7.53 -13.61 -5.93
CA ARG A 133 7.86 -14.28 -4.68
C ARG A 133 6.92 -13.83 -3.57
N SER A 134 6.47 -14.79 -2.77
CA SER A 134 5.67 -14.54 -1.57
C SER A 134 6.12 -15.45 -0.44
N ASN A 135 6.38 -14.86 0.70
CA ASN A 135 6.57 -15.58 1.95
C ASN A 135 5.93 -14.80 3.11
N GLN A 136 6.03 -15.33 4.35
CA GLN A 136 5.40 -14.71 5.51
C GLN A 136 5.88 -13.27 5.82
N LYS A 137 7.05 -12.87 5.31
CA LYS A 137 7.66 -11.55 5.61
C LYS A 137 7.93 -10.69 4.39
N ALA A 138 7.64 -11.17 3.17
CA ALA A 138 7.91 -10.43 1.94
C ALA A 138 6.93 -10.75 0.82
N LEU A 139 6.61 -9.72 0.03
CA LEU A 139 5.95 -9.81 -1.28
C LEU A 139 6.86 -9.14 -2.31
N GLU A 140 7.12 -9.82 -3.42
CA GLU A 140 7.97 -9.31 -4.50
C GLU A 140 7.21 -9.37 -5.83
N PHE A 141 7.24 -8.27 -6.58
CA PHE A 141 6.58 -8.09 -7.88
C PHE A 141 7.65 -7.85 -8.94
N GLY A 142 8.12 -8.93 -9.59
CA GLY A 142 9.27 -8.89 -10.50
C GLY A 142 9.09 -7.96 -11.69
N ILE A 143 7.90 -7.94 -12.30
CA ILE A 143 7.60 -7.06 -13.45
C ILE A 143 7.71 -5.58 -13.07
N LEU A 144 7.37 -5.24 -11.83
CA LEU A 144 7.44 -3.87 -11.31
C LEU A 144 8.78 -3.55 -10.63
N ASP A 145 9.68 -4.53 -10.48
CA ASP A 145 10.87 -4.41 -9.61
C ASP A 145 10.53 -3.77 -8.25
N SER A 146 9.40 -4.15 -7.67
CA SER A 146 8.93 -3.61 -6.41
C SER A 146 8.79 -4.71 -5.36
N ALA A 147 8.97 -4.32 -4.09
CA ALA A 147 8.95 -5.27 -2.99
C ALA A 147 8.40 -4.65 -1.70
N TYR A 148 7.80 -5.51 -0.88
CA TYR A 148 7.43 -5.22 0.48
C TYR A 148 8.11 -6.23 1.41
N LYS A 149 8.76 -5.75 2.47
CA LYS A 149 9.40 -6.58 3.47
C LYS A 149 9.03 -6.14 4.88
N ILE A 150 8.89 -7.10 5.79
CA ILE A 150 8.66 -6.88 7.22
C ILE A 150 9.83 -7.41 8.02
N GLY A 151 10.33 -6.59 8.94
CA GLY A 151 11.34 -6.97 9.91
C GLY A 151 10.85 -6.82 11.36
N THR A 152 11.51 -7.52 12.26
CA THR A 152 11.33 -7.35 13.72
C THR A 152 12.61 -6.79 14.33
N ALA A 153 12.51 -5.73 15.13
CA ALA A 153 13.68 -5.02 15.68
C ALA A 153 14.60 -5.89 16.55
N LYS A 154 14.08 -7.00 17.09
CA LYS A 154 14.85 -7.95 17.90
C LYS A 154 15.64 -9.00 17.10
N SER A 155 15.43 -9.11 15.79
CA SER A 155 16.23 -10.02 14.97
C SER A 155 17.60 -9.39 14.72
N SER A 156 18.66 -9.99 15.26
CA SER A 156 20.04 -9.62 14.98
C SER A 156 20.28 -9.70 13.47
N GLY A 157 20.52 -8.55 12.83
CA GLY A 157 20.69 -8.45 11.38
C GLY A 157 19.56 -7.76 10.61
N ALA A 158 18.45 -7.43 11.25
CA ALA A 158 17.40 -6.64 10.62
C ALA A 158 17.90 -5.20 10.39
N GLY A 159 18.20 -4.85 9.14
CA GLY A 159 18.54 -3.48 8.76
C GLY A 159 19.97 -3.21 8.33
N ARG A 160 20.89 -4.19 8.33
CA ARG A 160 22.27 -3.96 7.89
C ARG A 160 22.50 -4.02 6.37
N SER A 161 21.60 -4.58 5.60
CA SER A 161 21.76 -4.74 4.15
C SER A 161 20.65 -4.11 3.29
N ASP A 162 19.52 -3.74 3.90
CA ASP A 162 18.43 -3.07 3.20
C ASP A 162 18.27 -1.67 3.78
N ASN A 163 18.78 -0.65 3.12
CA ASN A 163 18.45 0.72 3.44
C ASN A 163 16.93 0.88 3.34
N ALA A 164 16.29 0.93 4.49
CA ALA A 164 14.85 1.09 4.66
C ALA A 164 14.45 2.53 4.37
N ILE A 165 14.51 2.91 3.12
CA ILE A 165 14.07 4.20 2.65
C ILE A 165 13.17 3.92 1.45
N LEU A 166 12.05 4.62 1.36
CA LEU A 166 11.35 4.82 0.11
C LEU A 166 12.32 5.54 -0.85
N SER A 167 13.31 4.82 -1.37
CA SER A 167 14.25 5.32 -2.33
C SER A 167 13.62 5.24 -3.71
N ARG A 168 13.35 6.37 -4.28
CA ARG A 168 13.13 6.56 -5.70
C ARG A 168 14.52 6.64 -6.33
N LYS A 169 14.93 5.62 -7.08
CA LYS A 169 15.96 5.82 -8.10
C LYS A 169 15.34 6.74 -9.16
N GLY A 170 15.96 7.91 -9.36
CA GLY A 170 15.66 8.84 -10.42
C GLY A 170 15.88 8.26 -11.80
#